data_6e2a58b874c8ef6e11b0de0164be6612
#
_entry.id   6e2a58b874c8ef6e11b0de0164be6612
#
_cell.length_a   1.000
_cell.length_b   1.000
_cell.length_c   1.000
_cell.angle_alpha   90.00
_cell.angle_beta   90.00
_cell.angle_gamma   90.00
#
_symmetry.space_group_name_H-M   'P 1'
#
loop_
_entity.id
_entity.type
_entity.pdbx_description
1 polymer ?
#
loop_
_entity_poly.entity_id
_entity_poly.type
_entity_poly.pdbx_seq_one_letter_code
_entity_poly.pdbx_strand_id
1 'polypeptide(L)'
;MTELTIPYHFIPRDYQLPIFEAIDNWVKRIIMVRHRRAWKDKACFNIIVKKAMEEVWIYYYVFPTYSQWKKAAWDWIDKDGWKTINHIPKEIIKRKNDTEMKVELINGSIIQIIWSDNVDSIVWTNPIGIVFSEYSLQSPAVWDFLRPILAENGWWAIFNFTPRWDNHAKELLDMAKENKDWMVSIQTVDDTKAISKEVLESEREEIIQKNGSDAIFQQEYYCSFDAWINGSYYAEILTQLENAGRRTTLPYDSALDVFTVWDLGINDSTAIRFWQRIWKEIRVIDYYENNWEWLSHYVSILKEKWYRYWTMRLPHDAQARSLQTWKTVEEKMYEYWFTDIQIVPKLSVLDWINSVRAVLPYCWFDREKTERWWKCLKNYHKELDEKRQAFKWPEHDRSSHGADSFRYLAVVNELYDWTNQKWKIIDSW
;
A
#
# COMPACT_ATOMS: atom_id res chain seq x y z
N MET A 1 41.76 3.24 -31.13
CA MET A 1 40.51 3.61 -30.41
C MET A 1 40.75 5.01 -29.87
N THR A 2 39.97 5.98 -30.29
CA THR A 2 40.06 7.37 -29.81
C THR A 2 39.42 7.39 -28.43
N GLU A 3 40.18 7.66 -27.40
CA GLU A 3 39.67 7.81 -26.04
C GLU A 3 38.84 9.10 -25.96
N LEU A 4 37.57 8.99 -25.69
CA LEU A 4 36.67 10.14 -25.58
C LEU A 4 36.54 10.49 -24.09
N THR A 5 37.12 11.62 -23.68
CA THR A 5 36.91 12.16 -22.34
C THR A 5 35.57 12.88 -22.28
N ILE A 6 34.61 12.32 -21.52
CA ILE A 6 33.26 12.85 -21.38
C ILE A 6 33.23 13.73 -20.12
N PRO A 7 32.82 15.01 -20.22
CA PRO A 7 32.63 15.82 -19.00
C PRO A 7 31.39 15.34 -18.24
N TYR A 8 31.65 14.65 -17.15
CA TYR A 8 30.58 14.11 -16.27
C TYR A 8 30.56 14.94 -15.00
N HIS A 9 29.53 15.76 -14.85
CA HIS A 9 29.43 16.74 -13.75
C HIS A 9 28.76 16.24 -12.48
N PHE A 10 28.35 14.95 -12.41
CA PHE A 10 27.72 14.40 -11.22
C PHE A 10 28.77 13.81 -10.27
N ILE A 11 28.78 14.31 -9.06
CA ILE A 11 29.56 13.75 -7.94
C ILE A 11 28.56 13.18 -6.94
N PRO A 12 28.54 11.85 -6.73
CA PRO A 12 27.66 11.24 -5.74
C PRO A 12 28.06 11.72 -4.35
N ARG A 13 27.09 11.95 -3.50
CA ARG A 13 27.30 12.26 -2.07
C ARG A 13 27.64 10.97 -1.34
N ASP A 14 28.33 11.07 -0.20
CA ASP A 14 28.78 9.91 0.59
C ASP A 14 27.66 8.92 0.85
N TYR A 15 26.46 9.40 1.21
CA TYR A 15 25.30 8.55 1.47
C TYR A 15 24.70 7.89 0.21
N GLN A 16 25.11 8.29 -0.98
CA GLN A 16 24.68 7.69 -2.26
C GLN A 16 25.68 6.64 -2.77
N LEU A 17 26.95 6.72 -2.38
CA LEU A 17 28.00 5.82 -2.83
C LEU A 17 27.66 4.32 -2.67
N PRO A 18 27.06 3.84 -1.55
CA PRO A 18 26.74 2.42 -1.39
C PRO A 18 25.86 1.85 -2.48
N ILE A 19 25.00 2.69 -3.10
CA ILE A 19 24.11 2.24 -4.19
C ILE A 19 24.89 2.06 -5.50
N PHE A 20 25.83 2.96 -5.77
CA PHE A 20 26.72 2.83 -6.94
C PHE A 20 27.60 1.60 -6.81
N GLU A 21 28.19 1.38 -5.64
CA GLU A 21 29.00 0.19 -5.34
C GLU A 21 28.19 -1.10 -5.48
N ALA A 22 26.91 -1.12 -5.01
CA ALA A 22 26.06 -2.28 -5.13
C ALA A 22 25.77 -2.63 -6.60
N ILE A 23 25.46 -1.65 -7.43
CA ILE A 23 25.24 -1.86 -8.86
C ILE A 23 26.53 -2.32 -9.56
N ASP A 24 27.68 -1.78 -9.18
CA ASP A 24 28.97 -2.18 -9.74
C ASP A 24 29.34 -3.63 -9.31
N ASN A 25 28.91 -4.04 -8.13
CA ASN A 25 29.03 -5.41 -7.62
C ASN A 25 27.89 -6.35 -8.06
N TRP A 26 27.12 -5.99 -9.08
CA TRP A 26 26.07 -6.79 -9.67
C TRP A 26 24.92 -7.18 -8.73
N VAL A 27 24.63 -6.35 -7.73
CA VAL A 27 23.41 -6.53 -6.93
C VAL A 27 22.18 -6.26 -7.81
N LYS A 28 21.38 -7.31 -8.02
CA LYS A 28 20.28 -7.27 -9.00
C LYS A 28 19.01 -6.59 -8.49
N ARG A 29 18.82 -6.47 -7.19
CA ARG A 29 17.61 -5.92 -6.58
C ARG A 29 17.98 -4.97 -5.46
N ILE A 30 17.58 -3.71 -5.59
CA ILE A 30 17.91 -2.65 -4.63
C ILE A 30 16.65 -1.90 -4.24
N ILE A 31 16.42 -1.74 -2.93
CA ILE A 31 15.40 -0.86 -2.39
C ILE A 31 16.07 0.33 -1.71
N MET A 32 15.69 1.52 -2.14
CA MET A 32 16.14 2.79 -1.57
C MET A 32 14.95 3.52 -0.92
N VAL A 33 14.79 3.38 0.38
CA VAL A 33 13.85 4.20 1.15
C VAL A 33 14.57 5.47 1.60
N ARG A 34 14.05 6.61 1.19
CA ARG A 34 14.69 7.90 1.42
C ARG A 34 13.70 8.95 1.89
N HIS A 35 14.17 9.83 2.73
CA HIS A 35 13.43 11.01 3.10
C HIS A 35 13.24 11.96 1.91
N ARG A 36 12.30 12.89 2.05
CA ARG A 36 12.08 13.95 1.06
C ARG A 36 13.33 14.82 0.93
N ARG A 37 13.70 15.21 -0.31
CA ARG A 37 14.91 15.99 -0.62
C ARG A 37 16.25 15.25 -0.48
N ALA A 38 16.26 13.93 -0.36
CA ALA A 38 17.49 13.11 -0.36
C ALA A 38 18.16 12.95 -1.74
N TRP A 39 17.65 13.62 -2.78
CA TRP A 39 18.22 13.57 -4.14
C TRP A 39 18.31 12.15 -4.74
N LYS A 40 17.37 11.30 -4.36
CA LYS A 40 17.33 9.89 -4.77
C LYS A 40 17.23 9.70 -6.27
N ASP A 41 16.37 10.49 -6.94
CA ASP A 41 16.20 10.41 -8.40
C ASP A 41 17.44 10.86 -9.16
N LYS A 42 18.14 11.88 -8.66
CA LYS A 42 19.39 12.33 -9.25
C LYS A 42 20.45 11.21 -9.24
N ALA A 43 20.58 10.48 -8.13
CA ALA A 43 21.49 9.34 -8.02
C ALA A 43 21.07 8.21 -8.97
N CYS A 44 19.81 7.80 -8.95
CA CYS A 44 19.30 6.72 -9.79
C CYS A 44 19.42 7.02 -11.28
N PHE A 45 19.15 8.25 -11.70
CA PHE A 45 19.29 8.66 -13.09
C PHE A 45 20.75 8.58 -13.56
N ASN A 46 21.69 9.02 -12.71
CA ASN A 46 23.11 8.92 -13.02
C ASN A 46 23.64 7.48 -13.06
N ILE A 47 23.06 6.58 -12.25
CA ILE A 47 23.34 5.13 -12.34
C ILE A 47 22.92 4.60 -13.72
N ILE A 48 21.72 4.95 -14.19
CA ILE A 48 21.27 4.53 -15.54
C ILE A 48 22.22 5.06 -16.62
N VAL A 49 22.60 6.33 -16.57
CA VAL A 49 23.51 6.92 -17.56
C VAL A 49 24.86 6.18 -17.58
N LYS A 50 25.41 5.91 -16.38
CA LYS A 50 26.66 5.14 -16.25
C LYS A 50 26.51 3.75 -16.87
N LYS A 51 25.50 3.00 -16.48
CA LYS A 51 25.27 1.62 -16.95
C LYS A 51 24.95 1.56 -18.45
N ALA A 52 24.22 2.54 -18.98
CA ALA A 52 23.95 2.62 -20.41
C ALA A 52 25.20 2.91 -21.26
N MET A 53 26.23 3.52 -20.68
CA MET A 53 27.53 3.68 -21.35
C MET A 53 28.40 2.43 -21.25
N GLU A 54 28.27 1.65 -20.15
CA GLU A 54 29.05 0.42 -19.94
C GLU A 54 28.51 -0.74 -20.78
N GLU A 55 27.17 -0.84 -20.94
CA GLU A 55 26.52 -1.96 -21.59
C GLU A 55 25.42 -1.49 -22.56
N VAL A 56 25.51 -1.90 -23.84
CA VAL A 56 24.62 -1.43 -24.90
C VAL A 56 23.29 -2.14 -24.84
N TRP A 57 22.26 -1.48 -24.28
CA TRP A 57 20.92 -2.00 -24.18
C TRP A 57 19.85 -0.93 -23.94
N ILE A 58 18.62 -1.37 -23.54
CA ILE A 58 17.49 -0.52 -23.17
C ILE A 58 17.42 -0.40 -21.66
N TYR A 59 17.27 0.82 -21.15
CA TYR A 59 17.15 1.16 -19.75
C TYR A 59 15.90 1.97 -19.52
N TYR A 60 15.12 1.58 -18.51
CA TYR A 60 13.88 2.26 -18.16
C TYR A 60 13.97 3.01 -16.85
N TYR A 61 13.39 4.20 -16.88
CA TYR A 61 13.10 4.99 -15.69
C TYR A 61 11.58 5.11 -15.57
N VAL A 62 10.98 4.43 -14.60
CA VAL A 62 9.52 4.28 -14.44
C VAL A 62 9.01 5.26 -13.42
N PHE A 63 7.98 6.03 -13.75
CA PHE A 63 7.31 6.98 -12.88
C PHE A 63 5.84 6.64 -12.65
N PRO A 64 5.20 7.21 -11.58
CA PRO A 64 3.80 6.94 -11.30
C PRO A 64 2.86 7.37 -12.43
N THR A 65 2.92 8.63 -12.87
CA THR A 65 2.02 9.18 -13.91
C THR A 65 2.72 10.14 -14.86
N TYR A 66 2.17 10.28 -16.08
CA TYR A 66 2.69 11.20 -17.10
C TYR A 66 2.73 12.68 -16.64
N SER A 67 1.66 13.15 -16.02
CA SER A 67 1.51 14.58 -15.67
C SER A 67 2.48 15.05 -14.59
N GLN A 68 2.76 14.20 -13.63
CA GLN A 68 3.70 14.51 -12.54
C GLN A 68 5.14 14.56 -13.04
N TRP A 69 5.45 13.72 -14.03
CA TRP A 69 6.80 13.54 -14.48
C TRP A 69 7.29 14.60 -15.46
N LYS A 70 6.49 14.99 -16.45
CA LYS A 70 6.92 16.02 -17.43
C LYS A 70 7.37 17.29 -16.72
N LYS A 71 6.71 17.63 -15.60
CA LYS A 71 7.11 18.75 -14.75
C LYS A 71 8.34 18.44 -13.90
N ALA A 72 8.44 17.22 -13.35
CA ALA A 72 9.40 16.91 -12.29
C ALA A 72 10.79 16.50 -12.79
N ALA A 73 10.92 15.86 -13.93
CA ALA A 73 12.22 15.37 -14.38
C ALA A 73 12.69 15.86 -15.74
N TRP A 74 11.78 16.12 -16.67
CA TRP A 74 12.19 16.67 -17.98
C TRP A 74 12.37 18.18 -17.94
N ASP A 75 11.48 18.88 -17.19
CA ASP A 75 11.49 20.33 -17.09
C ASP A 75 12.00 20.86 -15.74
N TRP A 76 12.17 20.00 -14.73
CA TRP A 76 12.59 20.41 -13.40
C TRP A 76 14.05 20.87 -13.40
N ILE A 77 14.26 22.07 -12.86
CA ILE A 77 15.58 22.66 -12.66
C ILE A 77 15.94 22.52 -11.19
N ASP A 78 17.09 21.91 -10.92
CA ASP A 78 17.60 21.82 -9.55
C ASP A 78 18.14 23.18 -9.05
N LYS A 79 18.52 23.24 -7.76
CA LYS A 79 19.06 24.46 -7.16
C LYS A 79 20.34 24.97 -7.84
N ASP A 80 21.02 24.12 -8.59
CA ASP A 80 22.26 24.40 -9.29
C ASP A 80 21.97 24.83 -10.75
N GLY A 81 20.69 24.93 -11.14
CA GLY A 81 20.25 25.35 -12.48
C GLY A 81 20.23 24.21 -13.51
N TRP A 82 20.36 22.95 -13.10
CA TRP A 82 20.42 21.80 -14.00
C TRP A 82 19.09 21.08 -14.12
N LYS A 83 18.69 20.80 -15.37
CA LYS A 83 17.60 19.84 -15.63
C LYS A 83 18.10 18.41 -15.46
N THR A 84 17.25 17.50 -15.00
CA THR A 84 17.62 16.08 -14.83
C THR A 84 18.17 15.48 -16.14
N ILE A 85 17.57 15.79 -17.28
CA ILE A 85 18.05 15.33 -18.60
C ILE A 85 19.45 15.83 -18.94
N ASN A 86 19.88 16.98 -18.40
CA ASN A 86 21.20 17.55 -18.65
C ASN A 86 22.31 16.78 -17.90
N HIS A 87 21.95 15.80 -17.04
CA HIS A 87 22.92 14.86 -16.49
C HIS A 87 23.40 13.84 -17.53
N ILE A 88 22.73 13.72 -18.68
CA ILE A 88 23.31 13.04 -19.84
C ILE A 88 24.18 14.06 -20.58
N PRO A 89 25.51 13.88 -20.63
CA PRO A 89 26.41 14.77 -21.39
C PRO A 89 25.96 14.84 -22.83
N LYS A 90 25.95 16.03 -23.40
CA LYS A 90 25.51 16.26 -24.79
C LYS A 90 26.35 15.47 -25.78
N GLU A 91 27.61 15.26 -25.47
CA GLU A 91 28.61 14.57 -26.27
C GLU A 91 28.28 13.09 -26.50
N ILE A 92 27.50 12.48 -25.59
CA ILE A 92 27.09 11.09 -25.73
C ILE A 92 25.66 10.90 -26.26
N ILE A 93 24.94 12.00 -26.51
CA ILE A 93 23.59 11.94 -27.09
C ILE A 93 23.68 11.85 -28.60
N LYS A 94 23.25 10.74 -29.19
CA LYS A 94 23.11 10.58 -30.64
C LYS A 94 21.78 11.15 -31.14
N ARG A 95 20.69 10.86 -30.45
CA ARG A 95 19.34 11.31 -30.78
C ARG A 95 18.49 11.48 -29.52
N LYS A 96 17.66 12.51 -29.48
CA LYS A 96 16.70 12.77 -28.41
C LYS A 96 15.30 12.93 -29.01
N ASN A 97 14.31 12.26 -28.42
CA ASN A 97 12.90 12.39 -28.74
C ASN A 97 12.13 12.84 -27.50
N ASP A 98 11.71 14.10 -27.49
CA ASP A 98 11.01 14.69 -26.35
C ASP A 98 9.53 14.23 -26.23
N THR A 99 8.95 13.69 -27.31
CA THR A 99 7.58 13.16 -27.31
C THR A 99 7.55 11.77 -26.68
N GLU A 100 8.48 10.90 -27.05
CA GLU A 100 8.60 9.54 -26.52
C GLU A 100 9.44 9.49 -25.21
N MET A 101 10.02 10.63 -24.82
CA MET A 101 10.96 10.74 -23.69
C MET A 101 12.10 9.71 -23.76
N LYS A 102 12.69 9.62 -24.94
CA LYS A 102 13.70 8.63 -25.31
C LYS A 102 14.98 9.31 -25.74
N VAL A 103 16.10 8.82 -25.22
CA VAL A 103 17.45 9.24 -25.60
C VAL A 103 18.22 8.04 -26.13
N GLU A 104 18.71 8.12 -27.32
CA GLU A 104 19.65 7.17 -27.90
C GLU A 104 21.07 7.72 -27.72
N LEU A 105 21.96 6.92 -27.14
CA LEU A 105 23.35 7.26 -26.90
C LEU A 105 24.22 6.87 -28.09
N ILE A 106 25.42 7.45 -28.18
CA ILE A 106 26.37 7.21 -29.26
C ILE A 106 26.81 5.75 -29.38
N ASN A 107 26.81 5.00 -28.27
CA ASN A 107 27.11 3.57 -28.26
C ASN A 107 25.94 2.69 -28.71
N GLY A 108 24.74 3.27 -28.95
CA GLY A 108 23.52 2.57 -29.33
C GLY A 108 22.57 2.26 -28.19
N SER A 109 22.95 2.50 -26.93
CA SER A 109 22.06 2.32 -25.79
C SER A 109 20.87 3.28 -25.82
N ILE A 110 19.76 2.85 -25.24
CA ILE A 110 18.54 3.64 -25.16
C ILE A 110 18.19 3.84 -23.68
N ILE A 111 18.01 5.09 -23.30
CA ILE A 111 17.41 5.47 -22.02
C ILE A 111 16.01 6.00 -22.31
N GLN A 112 14.99 5.38 -21.75
CA GLN A 112 13.60 5.80 -21.94
C GLN A 112 12.88 5.95 -20.61
N ILE A 113 12.11 7.03 -20.54
CA ILE A 113 11.25 7.32 -19.39
C ILE A 113 9.85 6.87 -19.73
N ILE A 114 9.26 6.10 -18.80
CA ILE A 114 7.96 5.50 -18.95
C ILE A 114 7.13 5.70 -17.68
N TRP A 115 5.84 5.40 -17.70
CA TRP A 115 4.94 5.54 -16.57
C TRP A 115 4.16 4.27 -16.28
N SER A 116 3.87 4.08 -15.00
CA SER A 116 3.29 2.83 -14.50
C SER A 116 1.81 2.64 -14.85
N ASP A 117 1.12 3.68 -15.33
CA ASP A 117 -0.27 3.61 -15.80
C ASP A 117 -0.40 3.11 -17.26
N ASN A 118 0.72 2.91 -17.97
CA ASN A 118 0.75 2.40 -19.34
C ASN A 118 1.67 1.17 -19.48
N VAL A 119 1.51 0.19 -18.62
CA VAL A 119 2.37 -1.00 -18.53
C VAL A 119 2.29 -1.86 -19.79
N ASP A 120 1.12 -1.94 -20.43
CA ASP A 120 0.91 -2.80 -21.60
C ASP A 120 1.83 -2.48 -22.78
N SER A 121 2.27 -1.23 -22.91
CA SER A 121 3.21 -0.80 -23.96
C SER A 121 4.63 -1.29 -23.73
N ILE A 122 4.96 -1.75 -22.52
CA ILE A 122 6.31 -2.09 -22.07
C ILE A 122 6.56 -3.59 -22.12
N VAL A 123 5.52 -4.40 -22.03
CA VAL A 123 5.59 -5.89 -21.96
C VAL A 123 6.33 -6.51 -23.15
N TRP A 124 6.31 -5.84 -24.29
CA TRP A 124 6.97 -6.32 -25.54
C TRP A 124 8.41 -5.89 -25.71
N THR A 125 8.99 -5.25 -24.69
CA THR A 125 10.36 -4.76 -24.72
C THR A 125 11.26 -5.58 -23.81
N ASN A 126 12.58 -5.46 -23.99
CA ASN A 126 13.56 -6.28 -23.27
C ASN A 126 14.59 -5.41 -22.52
N PRO A 127 14.20 -4.65 -21.48
CA PRO A 127 15.14 -3.84 -20.72
C PRO A 127 16.06 -4.69 -19.85
N ILE A 128 17.27 -4.18 -19.57
CA ILE A 128 18.23 -4.83 -18.68
C ILE A 128 18.44 -4.08 -17.36
N GLY A 129 18.00 -2.85 -17.27
CA GLY A 129 18.06 -2.04 -16.05
C GLY A 129 16.82 -1.18 -15.92
N ILE A 130 16.19 -1.26 -14.74
CA ILE A 130 14.96 -0.51 -14.47
C ILE A 130 15.08 0.21 -13.13
N VAL A 131 14.72 1.50 -13.13
CA VAL A 131 14.49 2.26 -11.90
C VAL A 131 13.02 2.58 -11.77
N PHE A 132 12.41 2.17 -10.65
CA PHE A 132 11.07 2.54 -10.24
C PHE A 132 11.16 3.74 -9.29
N SER A 133 10.81 4.93 -9.78
CA SER A 133 10.86 6.17 -9.00
C SER A 133 9.54 6.42 -8.32
N GLU A 134 9.58 6.80 -7.04
CA GLU A 134 8.39 6.97 -6.19
C GLU A 134 7.48 5.74 -6.24
N TYR A 135 8.09 4.54 -6.08
CA TYR A 135 7.39 3.26 -6.19
C TYR A 135 6.16 3.15 -5.29
N SER A 136 6.19 3.80 -4.13
CA SER A 136 5.03 3.88 -3.22
C SER A 136 3.77 4.52 -3.82
N LEU A 137 3.90 5.23 -4.95
CA LEU A 137 2.81 5.87 -5.69
C LEU A 137 2.48 5.16 -7.01
N GLN A 138 3.22 4.12 -7.38
CA GLN A 138 2.99 3.36 -8.61
C GLN A 138 1.95 2.25 -8.41
N SER A 139 1.37 1.75 -9.50
CA SER A 139 0.59 0.52 -9.45
C SER A 139 1.51 -0.67 -9.12
N PRO A 140 1.17 -1.55 -8.17
CA PRO A 140 1.96 -2.76 -7.88
C PRO A 140 2.06 -3.69 -9.09
N ALA A 141 1.08 -3.69 -9.98
CA ALA A 141 1.07 -4.51 -11.20
C ALA A 141 2.28 -4.24 -12.11
N VAL A 142 2.87 -3.04 -12.09
CA VAL A 142 4.02 -2.72 -12.94
C VAL A 142 5.23 -3.62 -12.63
N TRP A 143 5.46 -3.95 -11.36
CA TRP A 143 6.51 -4.87 -10.97
C TRP A 143 6.20 -6.31 -11.37
N ASP A 144 4.96 -6.75 -11.21
CA ASP A 144 4.54 -8.09 -11.56
C ASP A 144 4.71 -8.38 -13.06
N PHE A 145 4.48 -7.38 -13.91
CA PHE A 145 4.69 -7.49 -15.35
C PHE A 145 6.17 -7.44 -15.76
N LEU A 146 6.99 -6.61 -15.14
CA LEU A 146 8.39 -6.43 -15.52
C LEU A 146 9.33 -7.46 -14.87
N ARG A 147 8.95 -8.02 -13.73
CA ARG A 147 9.76 -9.02 -13.02
C ARG A 147 10.15 -10.23 -13.85
N PRO A 148 9.25 -10.88 -14.64
CA PRO A 148 9.61 -12.02 -15.48
C PRO A 148 10.65 -11.68 -16.54
N ILE A 149 10.56 -10.50 -17.18
CA ILE A 149 11.50 -10.03 -18.19
C ILE A 149 12.90 -9.90 -17.60
N LEU A 150 13.00 -9.30 -16.41
CA LEU A 150 14.27 -9.15 -15.70
C LEU A 150 14.81 -10.48 -15.17
N ALA A 151 13.95 -11.44 -14.86
CA ALA A 151 14.36 -12.77 -14.41
C ALA A 151 15.03 -13.58 -15.54
N GLU A 152 14.47 -13.54 -16.74
CA GLU A 152 15.01 -14.19 -17.92
C GLU A 152 16.41 -13.65 -18.28
N ASN A 153 16.57 -12.34 -18.25
CA ASN A 153 17.81 -11.68 -18.63
C ASN A 153 18.84 -11.58 -17.50
N GLY A 154 18.45 -11.86 -16.26
CA GLY A 154 19.34 -11.82 -15.11
C GLY A 154 19.74 -10.40 -14.64
N TRP A 155 18.97 -9.34 -14.98
CA TRP A 155 19.31 -7.95 -14.83
C TRP A 155 18.79 -7.28 -13.56
N TRP A 156 19.03 -5.97 -13.40
CA TRP A 156 18.83 -5.27 -12.14
C TRP A 156 17.60 -4.35 -12.12
N ALA A 157 17.07 -4.15 -10.93
CA ALA A 157 16.01 -3.20 -10.64
C ALA A 157 16.31 -2.41 -9.36
N ILE A 158 16.06 -1.10 -9.39
CA ILE A 158 16.13 -0.20 -8.23
C ILE A 158 14.73 0.34 -7.96
N PHE A 159 14.26 0.19 -6.72
CA PHE A 159 13.02 0.79 -6.23
C PHE A 159 13.38 1.96 -5.33
N ASN A 160 13.12 3.19 -5.75
CA ASN A 160 13.34 4.34 -4.90
C ASN A 160 12.00 4.99 -4.52
N PHE A 161 11.83 5.32 -3.26
CA PHE A 161 10.63 6.00 -2.78
C PHE A 161 10.81 6.67 -1.42
N THR A 162 9.94 7.64 -1.14
CA THR A 162 9.63 8.09 0.21
C THR A 162 8.43 7.28 0.70
N PRO A 163 8.38 6.81 1.95
CA PRO A 163 7.25 6.06 2.47
C PRO A 163 5.92 6.79 2.27
N ARG A 164 4.90 6.01 1.99
CA ARG A 164 3.52 6.46 1.93
C ARG A 164 2.69 5.42 2.64
N TRP A 165 2.33 5.67 3.91
CA TRP A 165 1.58 4.73 4.75
C TRP A 165 1.96 3.24 4.50
N ASP A 166 1.22 2.31 5.06
CA ASP A 166 1.45 0.87 4.88
C ASP A 166 0.81 0.40 3.55
N ASN A 167 1.61 0.29 2.50
CA ASN A 167 1.20 -0.07 1.15
C ASN A 167 2.11 -1.15 0.53
N HIS A 168 1.90 -1.47 -0.75
CA HIS A 168 2.68 -2.45 -1.51
C HIS A 168 4.20 -2.20 -1.49
N ALA A 169 4.65 -0.94 -1.35
CA ALA A 169 6.08 -0.64 -1.24
C ALA A 169 6.64 -1.08 0.12
N LYS A 170 5.83 -1.03 1.18
CA LYS A 170 6.18 -1.59 2.50
C LYS A 170 6.23 -3.11 2.44
N GLU A 171 5.26 -3.75 1.79
CA GLU A 171 5.26 -5.21 1.60
C GLU A 171 6.52 -5.68 0.86
N LEU A 172 6.88 -4.97 -0.23
CA LEU A 172 8.11 -5.25 -0.98
C LEU A 172 9.37 -5.05 -0.11
N LEU A 173 9.40 -3.99 0.70
CA LEU A 173 10.51 -3.70 1.62
C LEU A 173 10.67 -4.81 2.66
N ASP A 174 9.57 -5.26 3.27
CA ASP A 174 9.62 -6.28 4.31
C ASP A 174 10.08 -7.63 3.72
N MET A 175 9.58 -8.02 2.55
CA MET A 175 10.07 -9.18 1.82
C MET A 175 11.58 -9.07 1.51
N ALA A 176 12.02 -7.89 1.06
CA ALA A 176 13.42 -7.68 0.70
C ALA A 176 14.38 -7.73 1.89
N LYS A 177 13.94 -7.32 3.09
CA LYS A 177 14.76 -7.44 4.32
C LYS A 177 15.09 -8.88 4.70
N GLU A 178 14.19 -9.81 4.34
CA GLU A 178 14.36 -11.24 4.62
C GLU A 178 15.15 -11.96 3.50
N ASN A 179 15.34 -11.32 2.36
CA ASN A 179 15.99 -11.90 1.19
C ASN A 179 17.43 -11.39 1.01
N LYS A 180 18.40 -12.29 1.10
CA LYS A 180 19.84 -11.97 1.02
C LYS A 180 20.29 -11.47 -0.37
N ASP A 181 19.51 -11.74 -1.41
CA ASP A 181 19.81 -11.30 -2.78
C ASP A 181 19.37 -9.85 -3.04
N TRP A 182 18.74 -9.22 -2.04
CA TRP A 182 18.30 -7.84 -2.12
C TRP A 182 19.16 -6.94 -1.25
N MET A 183 19.53 -5.79 -1.78
CA MET A 183 20.07 -4.70 -0.98
C MET A 183 18.95 -3.78 -0.53
N VAL A 184 18.86 -3.57 0.77
CA VAL A 184 17.93 -2.61 1.37
C VAL A 184 18.73 -1.46 1.98
N SER A 185 18.42 -0.24 1.57
CA SER A 185 19.05 0.97 2.09
C SER A 185 17.97 1.96 2.53
N ILE A 186 17.83 2.17 3.83
CA ILE A 186 16.93 3.13 4.44
C ILE A 186 17.77 4.27 5.01
N GLN A 187 17.51 5.51 4.62
CA GLN A 187 18.23 6.67 5.14
C GLN A 187 17.27 7.81 5.43
N THR A 188 17.29 8.24 6.65
CA THR A 188 16.55 9.37 7.21
C THR A 188 17.29 10.68 6.96
N VAL A 189 16.66 11.77 7.32
CA VAL A 189 17.31 13.09 7.25
C VAL A 189 18.54 13.21 8.17
N ASP A 190 18.58 12.46 9.27
CA ASP A 190 19.72 12.44 10.19
C ASP A 190 20.93 11.74 9.58
N ASP A 191 20.70 10.71 8.75
CA ASP A 191 21.76 10.00 8.04
C ASP A 191 22.38 10.85 6.92
N THR A 192 21.54 11.57 6.20
CA THR A 192 21.98 12.35 5.03
C THR A 192 22.47 13.75 5.38
N LYS A 193 21.96 14.32 6.46
CA LYS A 193 22.20 15.72 6.88
C LYS A 193 21.93 16.75 5.77
N ALA A 194 20.99 16.40 4.86
CA ALA A 194 20.70 17.19 3.68
C ALA A 194 19.93 18.48 3.98
N ILE A 195 19.33 18.58 5.17
CA ILE A 195 18.52 19.71 5.65
C ILE A 195 19.03 20.09 7.02
N SER A 196 19.09 21.41 7.32
CA SER A 196 19.53 21.87 8.64
C SER A 196 18.47 21.60 9.72
N LYS A 197 18.91 21.49 10.98
CA LYS A 197 18.01 21.21 12.11
C LYS A 197 16.97 22.32 12.33
N GLU A 198 17.36 23.55 12.10
CA GLU A 198 16.48 24.72 12.27
C GLU A 198 15.32 24.67 11.27
N VAL A 199 15.62 24.31 9.99
CA VAL A 199 14.61 24.15 8.94
C VAL A 199 13.70 22.96 9.25
N LEU A 200 14.25 21.86 9.76
CA LEU A 200 13.47 20.68 10.14
C LEU A 200 12.50 20.95 11.29
N GLU A 201 12.93 21.70 12.30
CA GLU A 201 12.05 22.02 13.43
C GLU A 201 10.92 22.96 13.00
N SER A 202 11.22 23.99 12.20
CA SER A 202 10.19 24.87 11.64
C SER A 202 9.17 24.10 10.78
N GLU A 203 9.63 23.18 9.97
CA GLU A 203 8.77 22.33 9.13
C GLU A 203 7.90 21.38 9.99
N ARG A 204 8.48 20.84 11.06
CA ARG A 204 7.76 20.01 12.02
C ARG A 204 6.63 20.76 12.72
N GLU A 205 6.93 21.98 13.22
CA GLU A 205 5.94 22.82 13.87
C GLU A 205 4.79 23.17 12.91
N GLU A 206 5.09 23.53 11.65
CA GLU A 206 4.07 23.84 10.65
C GLU A 206 3.18 22.61 10.35
N ILE A 207 3.79 21.42 10.21
CA ILE A 207 3.06 20.18 9.99
C ILE A 207 2.15 19.84 11.19
N ILE A 208 2.64 19.97 12.42
CA ILE A 208 1.85 19.75 13.63
C ILE A 208 0.69 20.73 13.71
N GLN A 209 0.94 22.01 13.46
CA GLN A 209 -0.09 23.03 13.50
C GLN A 209 -1.21 22.77 12.48
N LYS A 210 -0.84 22.30 11.28
CA LYS A 210 -1.79 22.01 10.21
C LYS A 210 -2.57 20.70 10.40
N ASN A 211 -1.90 19.66 10.90
CA ASN A 211 -2.44 18.28 10.90
C ASN A 211 -2.73 17.75 12.31
N GLY A 212 -2.36 18.47 13.38
CA GLY A 212 -2.53 18.03 14.76
C GLY A 212 -1.57 16.92 15.22
N SER A 213 -0.62 16.49 14.37
CA SER A 213 0.31 15.39 14.62
C SER A 213 1.57 15.57 13.80
N ASP A 214 2.69 15.00 14.27
CA ASP A 214 3.96 14.96 13.52
C ASP A 214 4.11 13.69 12.64
N ALA A 215 3.08 12.87 12.50
CA ALA A 215 3.15 11.62 11.76
C ALA A 215 3.60 11.80 10.30
N ILE A 216 3.12 12.86 9.62
CA ILE A 216 3.56 13.20 8.27
C ILE A 216 5.03 13.62 8.25
N PHE A 217 5.47 14.37 9.28
CA PHE A 217 6.88 14.73 9.41
C PHE A 217 7.76 13.48 9.59
N GLN A 218 7.33 12.53 10.41
CA GLN A 218 8.02 11.25 10.59
C GLN A 218 8.06 10.45 9.26
N GLN A 219 6.98 10.46 8.49
CA GLN A 219 6.95 9.82 7.17
C GLN A 219 7.93 10.47 6.18
N GLU A 220 7.85 11.79 6.02
CA GLU A 220 8.56 12.51 4.96
C GLU A 220 10.08 12.63 5.26
N TYR A 221 10.47 12.72 6.54
CA TYR A 221 11.85 12.97 6.93
C TYR A 221 12.54 11.81 7.64
N TYR A 222 11.79 10.96 8.34
CA TYR A 222 12.32 9.82 9.10
C TYR A 222 11.93 8.47 8.51
N CYS A 223 11.36 8.45 7.32
CA CYS A 223 11.02 7.24 6.58
C CYS A 223 10.06 6.31 7.35
N SER A 224 9.20 6.85 8.21
CA SER A 224 8.20 6.07 8.91
C SER A 224 7.05 5.68 7.97
N PHE A 225 6.57 4.45 8.12
CA PHE A 225 5.36 3.96 7.46
C PHE A 225 4.12 4.05 8.37
N ASP A 226 4.28 4.53 9.59
CA ASP A 226 3.22 4.59 10.60
C ASP A 226 2.32 5.82 10.46
N ALA A 227 2.66 6.76 9.59
CA ALA A 227 1.81 7.90 9.31
C ALA A 227 0.48 7.42 8.73
N TRP A 228 -0.62 7.86 9.33
CA TRP A 228 -1.93 7.60 8.76
C TRP A 228 -2.25 8.57 7.63
N ILE A 229 -3.07 8.10 6.70
CA ILE A 229 -3.53 8.90 5.58
C ILE A 229 -4.38 10.07 6.11
N ASN A 230 -4.09 11.27 5.64
CA ASN A 230 -4.90 12.44 5.98
C ASN A 230 -6.34 12.20 5.50
N GLY A 231 -7.31 12.27 6.42
CA GLY A 231 -8.69 11.89 6.14
C GLY A 231 -9.04 10.43 6.48
N SER A 232 -8.16 9.67 7.14
CA SER A 232 -8.49 8.36 7.68
C SER A 232 -9.67 8.43 8.64
N TYR A 233 -10.56 7.43 8.54
CA TYR A 233 -11.76 7.37 9.37
C TYR A 233 -11.48 6.84 10.77
N TYR A 234 -10.51 5.95 10.96
CA TYR A 234 -10.34 5.16 12.18
C TYR A 234 -8.91 5.22 12.76
N ALA A 235 -7.92 5.74 12.03
CA ALA A 235 -6.51 5.64 12.42
C ALA A 235 -6.22 6.21 13.81
N GLU A 236 -6.84 7.33 14.19
CA GLU A 236 -6.66 7.93 15.51
C GLU A 236 -7.17 7.00 16.63
N ILE A 237 -8.38 6.46 16.49
CA ILE A 237 -8.98 5.54 17.47
C ILE A 237 -8.13 4.26 17.58
N LEU A 238 -7.70 3.71 16.44
CA LEU A 238 -6.85 2.52 16.42
C LEU A 238 -5.50 2.77 17.10
N THR A 239 -4.90 3.93 16.92
CA THR A 239 -3.67 4.30 17.61
C THR A 239 -3.89 4.41 19.13
N GLN A 240 -5.00 4.97 19.56
CA GLN A 240 -5.37 5.01 20.99
C GLN A 240 -5.56 3.59 21.56
N LEU A 241 -6.18 2.70 20.80
CA LEU A 241 -6.36 1.28 21.21
C LEU A 241 -5.02 0.54 21.30
N GLU A 242 -4.11 0.77 20.35
CA GLU A 242 -2.78 0.17 20.37
C GLU A 242 -1.96 0.66 21.57
N ASN A 243 -1.98 1.95 21.85
CA ASN A 243 -1.34 2.55 23.03
C ASN A 243 -1.96 2.08 24.35
N ALA A 244 -3.25 1.77 24.36
CA ALA A 244 -3.95 1.19 25.51
C ALA A 244 -3.72 -0.32 25.68
N GLY A 245 -2.88 -0.95 24.83
CA GLY A 245 -2.58 -2.38 24.88
C GLY A 245 -3.72 -3.28 24.41
N ARG A 246 -4.72 -2.75 23.70
CA ARG A 246 -5.88 -3.51 23.23
C ARG A 246 -5.62 -4.31 21.95
N ARG A 247 -4.44 -4.18 21.38
CA ARG A 247 -3.91 -5.03 20.32
C ARG A 247 -2.87 -5.97 20.94
N THR A 248 -3.29 -7.19 21.26
CA THR A 248 -2.50 -8.15 22.02
C THR A 248 -2.78 -9.57 21.54
N THR A 249 -2.20 -10.58 22.15
CA THR A 249 -2.55 -11.98 21.89
C THR A 249 -3.91 -12.30 22.52
N LEU A 250 -4.88 -12.71 21.70
CA LEU A 250 -6.23 -13.07 22.12
C LEU A 250 -6.54 -14.53 21.75
N PRO A 251 -6.26 -15.49 22.63
CA PRO A 251 -6.60 -16.88 22.37
C PRO A 251 -8.13 -17.08 22.32
N TYR A 252 -8.56 -18.04 21.51
CA TYR A 252 -9.94 -18.52 21.53
C TYR A 252 -10.30 -19.05 22.91
N ASP A 253 -11.40 -18.58 23.46
CA ASP A 253 -11.99 -19.07 24.71
C ASP A 253 -13.13 -20.04 24.38
N SER A 254 -12.96 -21.32 24.71
CA SER A 254 -13.96 -22.36 24.43
C SER A 254 -15.23 -22.24 25.27
N ALA A 255 -15.23 -21.43 26.34
CA ALA A 255 -16.41 -21.14 27.14
C ALA A 255 -17.36 -20.12 26.50
N LEU A 256 -16.84 -19.37 25.50
CA LEU A 256 -17.58 -18.33 24.81
C LEU A 256 -17.92 -18.73 23.37
N ASP A 257 -19.08 -18.29 22.94
CA ASP A 257 -19.48 -18.46 21.53
C ASP A 257 -18.70 -17.55 20.59
N VAL A 258 -18.48 -18.05 19.36
CA VAL A 258 -17.86 -17.29 18.28
C VAL A 258 -18.92 -16.81 17.31
N PHE A 259 -18.95 -15.52 17.10
CA PHE A 259 -19.77 -14.86 16.09
C PHE A 259 -18.93 -14.61 14.84
N THR A 260 -19.55 -14.72 13.68
CA THR A 260 -18.89 -14.40 12.42
C THR A 260 -19.61 -13.28 11.69
N VAL A 261 -18.82 -12.48 10.98
CA VAL A 261 -19.33 -11.46 10.03
C VAL A 261 -18.64 -11.65 8.70
N TRP A 262 -19.43 -11.69 7.67
CA TRP A 262 -18.99 -11.97 6.31
C TRP A 262 -19.11 -10.74 5.42
N ASP A 263 -18.16 -10.59 4.54
CA ASP A 263 -18.21 -9.72 3.39
C ASP A 263 -18.03 -10.58 2.14
N LEU A 264 -19.03 -10.60 1.28
CA LEU A 264 -19.07 -11.51 0.14
C LEU A 264 -18.62 -10.76 -1.12
N GLY A 265 -17.44 -11.05 -1.63
CA GLY A 265 -16.93 -10.54 -2.89
C GLY A 265 -17.17 -11.54 -4.03
N ILE A 266 -17.79 -11.11 -5.14
CA ILE A 266 -17.98 -11.97 -6.33
C ILE A 266 -16.74 -11.88 -7.24
N ASN A 267 -16.21 -10.68 -7.44
CA ASN A 267 -14.99 -10.41 -8.20
C ASN A 267 -13.82 -9.96 -7.30
N ASP A 268 -14.09 -9.81 -6.02
CA ASP A 268 -13.18 -9.34 -4.99
C ASP A 268 -12.98 -10.39 -3.90
N SER A 269 -12.27 -10.04 -2.83
CA SER A 269 -12.04 -10.98 -1.73
C SER A 269 -13.29 -11.16 -0.86
N THR A 270 -13.62 -12.42 -0.55
CA THR A 270 -14.55 -12.74 0.55
C THR A 270 -13.78 -12.74 1.85
N ALA A 271 -14.28 -12.01 2.83
CA ALA A 271 -13.64 -11.85 4.14
C ALA A 271 -14.55 -12.28 5.29
N ILE A 272 -13.97 -13.00 6.27
CA ILE A 272 -14.67 -13.51 7.45
C ILE A 272 -13.94 -13.02 8.69
N ARG A 273 -14.69 -12.49 9.66
CA ARG A 273 -14.18 -12.09 10.96
C ARG A 273 -14.78 -12.93 12.04
N PHE A 274 -13.95 -13.30 13.01
CA PHE A 274 -14.29 -14.13 14.13
C PHE A 274 -14.12 -13.32 15.40
N TRP A 275 -15.18 -13.23 16.20
CA TRP A 275 -15.14 -12.49 17.45
C TRP A 275 -15.92 -13.17 18.54
N GLN A 276 -15.47 -12.95 19.75
CA GLN A 276 -16.10 -13.39 20.98
C GLN A 276 -16.49 -12.16 21.80
N ARG A 277 -17.42 -12.33 22.70
CA ARG A 277 -17.90 -11.24 23.52
C ARG A 277 -17.80 -11.58 25.00
N ILE A 278 -17.34 -10.58 25.76
CA ILE A 278 -17.39 -10.60 27.23
C ILE A 278 -18.01 -9.28 27.69
N TRP A 279 -19.24 -9.31 28.17
CA TRP A 279 -19.99 -8.11 28.57
C TRP A 279 -20.10 -7.11 27.43
N LYS A 280 -19.44 -5.95 27.58
CA LYS A 280 -19.38 -4.90 26.57
C LYS A 280 -18.14 -5.00 25.66
N GLU A 281 -17.20 -5.87 26.00
CA GLU A 281 -15.97 -6.02 25.22
C GLU A 281 -16.18 -6.97 24.05
N ILE A 282 -15.65 -6.56 22.90
CA ILE A 282 -15.63 -7.33 21.67
C ILE A 282 -14.19 -7.78 21.42
N ARG A 283 -13.94 -9.07 21.45
CA ARG A 283 -12.64 -9.68 21.23
C ARG A 283 -12.57 -10.24 19.83
N VAL A 284 -11.93 -9.52 18.91
CA VAL A 284 -11.70 -10.00 17.54
C VAL A 284 -10.50 -10.93 17.57
N ILE A 285 -10.79 -12.23 17.53
CA ILE A 285 -9.82 -13.29 17.76
C ILE A 285 -9.17 -13.82 16.48
N ASP A 286 -9.80 -13.57 15.30
CA ASP A 286 -9.29 -14.11 14.05
C ASP A 286 -9.88 -13.36 12.85
N TYR A 287 -9.21 -13.47 11.71
CA TYR A 287 -9.59 -12.94 10.42
C TYR A 287 -9.18 -13.89 9.31
N TYR A 288 -10.04 -14.09 8.33
CA TYR A 288 -9.74 -14.86 7.13
C TYR A 288 -10.23 -14.11 5.89
N GLU A 289 -9.43 -14.09 4.84
CA GLU A 289 -9.75 -13.47 3.56
C GLU A 289 -9.13 -14.30 2.43
N ASN A 290 -9.91 -14.55 1.38
CA ASN A 290 -9.42 -15.18 0.16
C ASN A 290 -10.22 -14.71 -1.06
N ASN A 291 -9.66 -14.90 -2.27
CA ASN A 291 -10.25 -14.52 -3.54
C ASN A 291 -10.54 -15.77 -4.37
N TRP A 292 -11.55 -15.69 -5.24
CA TRP A 292 -11.82 -16.71 -6.27
C TRP A 292 -12.15 -18.09 -5.73
N GLU A 293 -12.58 -18.21 -4.49
CA GLU A 293 -12.95 -19.47 -3.87
C GLU A 293 -14.47 -19.65 -3.79
N TRP A 294 -14.91 -20.90 -3.86
CA TRP A 294 -16.31 -21.26 -3.71
C TRP A 294 -16.73 -21.22 -2.22
N LEU A 295 -18.00 -21.05 -1.96
CA LEU A 295 -18.55 -21.06 -0.57
C LEU A 295 -18.11 -22.29 0.22
N SER A 296 -17.98 -23.46 -0.43
CA SER A 296 -17.50 -24.70 0.20
C SER A 296 -16.10 -24.57 0.81
N HIS A 297 -15.21 -23.82 0.18
CA HIS A 297 -13.87 -23.54 0.72
C HIS A 297 -13.97 -22.80 2.07
N TYR A 298 -14.73 -21.72 2.12
CA TYR A 298 -14.90 -20.94 3.37
C TYR A 298 -15.55 -21.75 4.46
N VAL A 299 -16.52 -22.62 4.11
CA VAL A 299 -17.13 -23.57 5.06
C VAL A 299 -16.10 -24.57 5.60
N SER A 300 -15.16 -25.05 4.76
CA SER A 300 -14.08 -25.92 5.23
C SER A 300 -13.16 -25.20 6.23
N ILE A 301 -12.80 -23.95 5.95
CA ILE A 301 -12.03 -23.12 6.89
C ILE A 301 -12.75 -22.95 8.23
N LEU A 302 -14.05 -22.71 8.22
CA LEU A 302 -14.83 -22.66 9.48
C LEU A 302 -14.73 -23.95 10.25
N LYS A 303 -14.87 -25.10 9.60
CA LYS A 303 -14.78 -26.42 10.22
C LYS A 303 -13.38 -26.73 10.76
N GLU A 304 -12.34 -26.36 10.04
CA GLU A 304 -10.92 -26.53 10.44
C GLU A 304 -10.54 -25.74 11.68
N LYS A 305 -11.19 -24.58 11.93
CA LYS A 305 -10.90 -23.75 13.10
C LYS A 305 -11.46 -24.31 14.40
N TRP A 306 -12.39 -25.27 14.37
CA TRP A 306 -13.01 -25.91 15.54
C TRP A 306 -13.61 -24.94 16.57
N TYR A 307 -14.06 -23.74 16.12
CA TYR A 307 -14.71 -22.79 16.99
C TYR A 307 -16.16 -23.20 17.28
N ARG A 308 -16.65 -22.84 18.44
CA ARG A 308 -18.07 -22.99 18.77
C ARG A 308 -18.84 -21.81 18.18
N TYR A 309 -19.34 -21.99 16.96
CA TYR A 309 -20.08 -20.95 16.26
C TYR A 309 -21.49 -20.78 16.83
N TRP A 310 -21.91 -19.49 16.93
CA TRP A 310 -23.26 -19.12 17.26
C TRP A 310 -23.94 -18.47 16.08
N THR A 311 -23.94 -17.14 15.96
CA THR A 311 -24.59 -16.42 14.88
C THR A 311 -23.64 -16.13 13.73
N MET A 312 -24.07 -16.41 12.48
CA MET A 312 -23.41 -16.03 11.26
C MET A 312 -24.09 -14.83 10.62
N ARG A 313 -23.36 -13.74 10.46
CA ARG A 313 -23.89 -12.51 9.88
C ARG A 313 -23.43 -12.36 8.46
N LEU A 314 -24.40 -12.38 7.55
CA LEU A 314 -24.18 -12.24 6.12
C LEU A 314 -24.63 -10.85 5.66
N PRO A 315 -23.99 -10.29 4.64
CA PRO A 315 -24.41 -9.03 4.03
C PRO A 315 -25.75 -9.21 3.31
N HIS A 316 -26.43 -8.10 3.02
CA HIS A 316 -27.74 -8.10 2.37
C HIS A 316 -27.77 -8.76 0.98
N ASP A 317 -26.64 -8.75 0.26
CA ASP A 317 -26.47 -9.40 -1.04
C ASP A 317 -26.37 -10.93 -0.96
N ALA A 318 -26.18 -11.50 0.23
CA ALA A 318 -26.28 -12.95 0.46
C ALA A 318 -27.64 -13.54 0.10
N GLN A 319 -28.68 -12.70 -0.03
CA GLN A 319 -30.02 -13.09 -0.48
C GLN A 319 -30.19 -13.03 -2.01
N ALA A 320 -29.17 -12.59 -2.75
CA ALA A 320 -29.19 -12.64 -4.19
C ALA A 320 -29.05 -14.08 -4.69
N ARG A 321 -29.90 -14.49 -5.64
CA ARG A 321 -29.85 -15.84 -6.23
C ARG A 321 -28.68 -15.95 -7.21
N SER A 322 -27.89 -16.98 -7.05
CA SER A 322 -26.83 -17.32 -8.01
C SER A 322 -27.46 -17.85 -9.32
N LEU A 323 -27.07 -17.31 -10.46
CA LEU A 323 -27.49 -17.79 -11.78
C LEU A 323 -27.15 -19.27 -12.05
N GLN A 324 -26.10 -19.79 -11.38
CA GLN A 324 -25.66 -21.18 -11.59
C GLN A 324 -26.46 -22.20 -10.78
N THR A 325 -26.89 -21.86 -9.58
CA THR A 325 -27.50 -22.81 -8.65
C THR A 325 -28.93 -22.48 -8.27
N TRP A 326 -29.43 -21.30 -8.63
CA TRP A 326 -30.73 -20.72 -8.27
C TRP A 326 -30.95 -20.59 -6.75
N LYS A 327 -29.90 -20.87 -5.94
CA LYS A 327 -29.95 -20.74 -4.49
C LYS A 327 -29.22 -19.48 -4.04
N THR A 328 -29.62 -18.94 -2.93
CA THR A 328 -28.94 -17.86 -2.23
C THR A 328 -27.76 -18.39 -1.42
N VAL A 329 -26.82 -17.52 -1.03
CA VAL A 329 -25.74 -17.88 -0.08
C VAL A 329 -26.33 -18.30 1.25
N GLU A 330 -27.37 -17.60 1.73
CA GLU A 330 -28.10 -17.91 2.94
C GLU A 330 -28.66 -19.33 2.91
N GLU A 331 -29.40 -19.72 1.83
CA GLU A 331 -29.93 -21.07 1.65
C GLU A 331 -28.82 -22.15 1.67
N LYS A 332 -27.71 -21.88 1.01
CA LYS A 332 -26.55 -22.80 1.02
C LYS A 332 -25.92 -22.96 2.41
N MET A 333 -25.83 -21.89 3.19
CA MET A 333 -25.30 -21.97 4.55
C MET A 333 -26.16 -22.84 5.45
N TYR A 334 -27.50 -22.81 5.30
CA TYR A 334 -28.40 -23.75 5.97
C TYR A 334 -28.15 -25.22 5.57
N GLU A 335 -27.84 -25.46 4.30
CA GLU A 335 -27.45 -26.81 3.83
C GLU A 335 -26.15 -27.31 4.46
N TYR A 336 -25.23 -26.43 4.85
CA TYR A 336 -24.01 -26.75 5.55
C TYR A 336 -24.18 -26.85 7.08
N TRP A 337 -25.44 -26.87 7.57
CA TRP A 337 -25.82 -27.05 8.97
C TRP A 337 -25.59 -25.82 9.87
N PHE A 338 -25.46 -24.64 9.32
CA PHE A 338 -25.47 -23.41 10.10
C PHE A 338 -26.91 -22.95 10.28
N THR A 339 -27.34 -22.83 11.52
CA THR A 339 -28.78 -22.65 11.88
C THR A 339 -29.15 -21.23 12.31
N ASP A 340 -28.20 -20.46 12.82
CA ASP A 340 -28.42 -19.06 13.19
C ASP A 340 -27.72 -18.11 12.23
N ILE A 341 -28.45 -17.74 11.19
CA ILE A 341 -28.00 -16.84 10.12
C ILE A 341 -28.80 -15.55 10.21
N GLN A 342 -28.10 -14.43 10.23
CA GLN A 342 -28.70 -13.10 10.26
C GLN A 342 -28.22 -12.28 9.08
N ILE A 343 -29.15 -11.67 8.34
CA ILE A 343 -28.84 -10.75 7.25
C ILE A 343 -28.73 -9.34 7.81
N VAL A 344 -27.58 -8.70 7.57
CA VAL A 344 -27.33 -7.33 8.02
C VAL A 344 -27.99 -6.34 7.06
N PRO A 345 -28.76 -5.35 7.53
CA PRO A 345 -29.43 -4.39 6.69
C PRO A 345 -28.44 -3.47 5.96
N LYS A 346 -28.86 -2.96 4.81
CA LYS A 346 -28.09 -1.95 4.06
C LYS A 346 -28.27 -0.58 4.72
N LEU A 347 -27.18 0.06 5.14
CA LEU A 347 -27.17 1.43 5.65
C LEU A 347 -26.39 2.37 4.73
N SER A 348 -26.47 3.67 4.99
CA SER A 348 -25.60 4.64 4.30
C SER A 348 -24.13 4.46 4.75
N VAL A 349 -23.19 4.82 3.87
CA VAL A 349 -21.75 4.71 4.17
C VAL A 349 -21.37 5.53 5.40
N LEU A 350 -21.96 6.71 5.59
CA LEU A 350 -21.67 7.57 6.75
C LEU A 350 -22.20 6.98 8.06
N ASP A 351 -23.38 6.38 8.06
CA ASP A 351 -23.94 5.71 9.24
C ASP A 351 -23.04 4.55 9.63
N TRP A 352 -22.56 3.79 8.68
CA TRP A 352 -21.64 2.69 8.91
C TRP A 352 -20.31 3.15 9.53
N ILE A 353 -19.73 4.23 8.99
CA ILE A 353 -18.49 4.79 9.55
C ILE A 353 -18.68 5.24 11.00
N ASN A 354 -19.81 5.88 11.29
CA ASN A 354 -20.13 6.34 12.64
C ASN A 354 -20.38 5.17 13.60
N SER A 355 -21.09 4.12 13.16
CA SER A 355 -21.29 2.91 13.93
C SER A 355 -19.97 2.23 14.29
N VAL A 356 -19.04 2.16 13.33
CA VAL A 356 -17.68 1.64 13.58
C VAL A 356 -16.96 2.47 14.64
N ARG A 357 -16.99 3.79 14.54
CA ARG A 357 -16.37 4.68 15.52
C ARG A 357 -16.93 4.51 16.93
N ALA A 358 -18.22 4.28 17.04
CA ALA A 358 -18.89 4.04 18.32
C ALA A 358 -18.48 2.71 18.98
N VAL A 359 -18.23 1.69 18.18
CA VAL A 359 -17.92 0.33 18.65
C VAL A 359 -16.42 0.09 18.88
N LEU A 360 -15.54 0.67 18.07
CA LEU A 360 -14.08 0.51 18.16
C LEU A 360 -13.53 0.66 19.61
N PRO A 361 -13.94 1.64 20.42
CA PRO A 361 -13.43 1.81 21.79
C PRO A 361 -13.66 0.61 22.70
N TYR A 362 -14.57 -0.29 22.36
CA TYR A 362 -14.85 -1.51 23.13
C TYR A 362 -14.16 -2.75 22.56
N CYS A 363 -13.39 -2.61 21.46
CA CYS A 363 -12.76 -3.71 20.76
C CYS A 363 -11.36 -4.03 21.30
N TRP A 364 -11.05 -5.32 21.28
CA TRP A 364 -9.72 -5.89 21.44
C TRP A 364 -9.39 -6.68 20.17
N PHE A 365 -8.12 -6.69 19.77
CA PHE A 365 -7.70 -7.33 18.53
C PHE A 365 -6.54 -8.29 18.77
N ASP A 366 -6.65 -9.50 18.22
CA ASP A 366 -5.48 -10.38 18.16
C ASP A 366 -4.41 -9.77 17.24
N ARG A 367 -3.19 -9.65 17.76
CA ARG A 367 -2.11 -8.93 17.07
C ARG A 367 -1.70 -9.59 15.77
N GLU A 368 -1.59 -10.92 15.76
CA GLU A 368 -1.08 -11.67 14.62
C GLU A 368 -2.20 -12.01 13.62
N LYS A 369 -3.27 -12.59 14.11
CA LYS A 369 -4.36 -13.11 13.28
C LYS A 369 -5.19 -12.01 12.62
N THR A 370 -5.22 -10.80 13.17
CA THR A 370 -5.94 -9.65 12.61
C THR A 370 -5.05 -8.60 11.99
N GLU A 371 -3.75 -8.85 11.84
CA GLU A 371 -2.75 -7.90 11.32
C GLU A 371 -3.16 -7.26 9.98
N ARG A 372 -3.53 -8.09 9.00
CA ARG A 372 -3.94 -7.61 7.68
C ARG A 372 -5.17 -6.72 7.76
N TRP A 373 -6.16 -7.13 8.54
CA TRP A 373 -7.37 -6.36 8.72
C TRP A 373 -7.14 -5.05 9.49
N TRP A 374 -6.30 -5.06 10.53
CA TRP A 374 -5.89 -3.86 11.25
C TRP A 374 -5.29 -2.81 10.31
N LYS A 375 -4.45 -3.24 9.38
CA LYS A 375 -3.89 -2.38 8.34
C LYS A 375 -4.96 -1.79 7.43
N CYS A 376 -5.93 -2.59 7.01
CA CYS A 376 -7.06 -2.10 6.20
C CYS A 376 -7.86 -1.03 6.94
N LEU A 377 -8.20 -1.24 8.21
CA LEU A 377 -8.91 -0.24 9.03
C LEU A 377 -8.09 1.05 9.21
N LYS A 378 -6.79 0.93 9.45
CA LYS A 378 -5.90 2.07 9.65
C LYS A 378 -5.77 2.93 8.38
N ASN A 379 -5.81 2.29 7.22
CA ASN A 379 -5.67 2.93 5.91
C ASN A 379 -6.99 3.36 5.27
N TYR A 380 -8.14 3.02 5.83
CA TYR A 380 -9.44 3.41 5.30
C TYR A 380 -9.67 4.92 5.42
N HIS A 381 -9.77 5.61 4.27
CA HIS A 381 -9.75 7.06 4.22
C HIS A 381 -10.70 7.65 3.16
N LYS A 382 -10.87 8.97 3.21
CA LYS A 382 -11.59 9.75 2.22
C LYS A 382 -10.74 9.97 0.98
N GLU A 383 -11.30 9.82 -0.21
CA GLU A 383 -10.66 10.24 -1.45
C GLU A 383 -10.49 11.76 -1.46
N LEU A 384 -9.28 12.25 -1.73
CA LEU A 384 -9.01 13.68 -1.88
C LEU A 384 -9.20 14.08 -3.36
N ASP A 385 -10.17 14.92 -3.65
CA ASP A 385 -10.26 15.60 -4.95
C ASP A 385 -9.23 16.74 -4.99
N GLU A 386 -8.07 16.47 -5.56
CA GLU A 386 -6.98 17.46 -5.65
C GLU A 386 -7.40 18.74 -6.42
N LYS A 387 -8.35 18.64 -7.36
CA LYS A 387 -8.83 19.78 -8.15
C LYS A 387 -9.73 20.70 -7.34
N ARG A 388 -10.55 20.11 -6.46
CA ARG A 388 -11.53 20.84 -5.63
C ARG A 388 -11.02 21.12 -4.22
N GLN A 389 -9.85 20.55 -3.83
CA GLN A 389 -9.31 20.59 -2.47
C GLN A 389 -10.34 20.15 -1.41
N ALA A 390 -11.21 19.20 -1.79
CA ALA A 390 -12.29 18.69 -0.96
C ALA A 390 -12.22 17.16 -0.89
N PHE A 391 -12.57 16.63 0.28
CA PHE A 391 -12.69 15.19 0.44
C PHE A 391 -14.00 14.69 -0.16
N LYS A 392 -13.92 13.63 -0.96
CA LYS A 392 -15.06 12.86 -1.47
C LYS A 392 -15.40 11.68 -0.56
N TRP A 393 -16.19 10.76 -1.09
CA TRP A 393 -16.51 9.47 -0.47
C TRP A 393 -15.26 8.62 -0.20
N PRO A 394 -15.37 7.55 0.60
CA PRO A 394 -14.25 6.63 0.82
C PRO A 394 -13.66 6.15 -0.49
N GLU A 395 -12.34 6.11 -0.56
CA GLU A 395 -11.63 5.56 -1.71
C GLU A 395 -11.85 4.05 -1.78
N HIS A 396 -12.21 3.56 -2.98
CA HIS A 396 -12.32 2.13 -3.25
C HIS A 396 -10.96 1.57 -3.62
N ASP A 397 -10.20 1.22 -2.61
CA ASP A 397 -8.89 0.59 -2.72
C ASP A 397 -8.86 -0.76 -1.98
N ARG A 398 -7.67 -1.39 -1.88
CA ARG A 398 -7.50 -2.63 -1.11
C ARG A 398 -7.92 -2.53 0.36
N SER A 399 -7.87 -1.33 0.95
CA SER A 399 -8.23 -1.12 2.35
C SER A 399 -9.75 -1.07 2.55
N SER A 400 -10.52 -0.69 1.52
CA SER A 400 -11.97 -0.58 1.60
C SER A 400 -12.63 -1.94 1.85
N HIS A 401 -12.19 -3.01 1.18
CA HIS A 401 -12.75 -4.35 1.34
C HIS A 401 -12.59 -4.86 2.78
N GLY A 402 -11.40 -4.68 3.35
CA GLY A 402 -11.16 -5.02 4.75
C GLY A 402 -11.98 -4.18 5.72
N ALA A 403 -12.15 -2.88 5.48
CA ALA A 403 -12.89 -2.00 6.36
C ALA A 403 -14.41 -2.19 6.26
N ASP A 404 -14.92 -2.47 5.05
CA ASP A 404 -16.35 -2.58 4.77
C ASP A 404 -17.04 -3.67 5.59
N SER A 405 -16.36 -4.75 5.81
CA SER A 405 -16.90 -5.86 6.61
C SER A 405 -16.96 -5.57 8.11
N PHE A 406 -16.16 -4.66 8.67
CA PHE A 406 -16.34 -4.22 10.07
C PHE A 406 -17.61 -3.43 10.27
N ARG A 407 -18.11 -2.79 9.23
CA ARG A 407 -19.40 -2.08 9.22
C ARG A 407 -20.51 -3.01 9.69
N TYR A 408 -20.56 -4.24 9.19
CA TYR A 408 -21.58 -5.21 9.56
C TYR A 408 -21.50 -5.61 11.05
N LEU A 409 -20.30 -5.73 11.61
CA LEU A 409 -20.12 -6.00 13.03
C LEU A 409 -20.61 -4.83 13.90
N ALA A 410 -20.28 -3.61 13.51
CA ALA A 410 -20.61 -2.41 14.27
C ALA A 410 -22.12 -2.15 14.32
N VAL A 411 -22.79 -2.24 13.17
CA VAL A 411 -24.25 -2.05 13.07
C VAL A 411 -25.01 -3.01 13.95
N VAL A 412 -24.60 -4.25 13.97
CA VAL A 412 -25.28 -5.27 14.79
C VAL A 412 -25.10 -5.01 16.30
N ASN A 413 -23.96 -4.48 16.71
CA ASN A 413 -23.76 -4.12 18.11
C ASN A 413 -24.61 -2.93 18.55
N GLU A 414 -24.88 -1.96 17.66
CA GLU A 414 -25.78 -0.84 17.96
C GLU A 414 -27.26 -1.26 18.02
N LEU A 415 -27.64 -2.23 17.16
CA LEU A 415 -29.00 -2.73 17.11
C LEU A 415 -29.40 -3.64 18.28
N TYR A 416 -28.45 -4.17 19.02
CA TYR A 416 -28.73 -5.08 20.12
C TYR A 416 -28.79 -4.33 21.45
N ASP A 417 -29.97 -4.39 22.14
CA ASP A 417 -30.14 -3.88 23.49
C ASP A 417 -29.56 -4.86 24.51
N TRP A 418 -28.37 -4.59 24.97
CA TRP A 418 -27.59 -5.43 25.85
C TRP A 418 -28.11 -5.43 27.30
N THR A 419 -28.88 -4.44 27.67
CA THR A 419 -29.50 -4.41 29.04
C THR A 419 -30.64 -5.39 29.16
N ASN A 420 -31.39 -5.59 28.06
CA ASN A 420 -32.56 -6.44 28.01
C ASN A 420 -32.40 -7.72 27.20
N GLN A 421 -31.21 -7.97 26.60
CA GLN A 421 -30.93 -9.06 25.65
C GLN A 421 -31.92 -9.10 24.46
N LYS A 422 -32.36 -7.93 23.98
CA LYS A 422 -33.33 -7.79 22.90
C LYS A 422 -32.76 -6.88 21.82
N TRP A 423 -33.21 -7.10 20.56
CA TRP A 423 -32.92 -6.21 19.44
C TRP A 423 -33.65 -4.88 19.59
N LYS A 424 -32.96 -3.79 19.34
CA LYS A 424 -33.61 -2.50 19.14
C LYS A 424 -34.31 -2.53 17.77
N ILE A 425 -35.61 -2.38 17.77
CA ILE A 425 -36.36 -2.14 16.54
C ILE A 425 -36.11 -0.67 16.17
N ILE A 426 -35.33 -0.47 15.12
CA ILE A 426 -35.23 0.87 14.48
C ILE A 426 -36.41 0.91 13.54
N ASP A 427 -37.45 1.65 13.91
CA ASP A 427 -38.54 1.97 12.99
C ASP A 427 -37.96 2.74 11.80
N SER A 428 -37.87 2.04 10.66
CA SER A 428 -37.52 2.65 9.38
C SER A 428 -38.68 3.51 8.92
N TRP A 429 -38.53 4.81 9.02
CA TRP A 429 -39.33 5.78 8.27
C TRP A 429 -38.66 6.10 6.94
#